data_2c1f1e260b6f46d7b02dd911add56151
#
_entry.id   2c1f1e260b6f46d7b02dd911add56151
#
_cell.length_a   1.000
_cell.length_b   1.000
_cell.length_c   1.000
_cell.angle_alpha   90.00
_cell.angle_beta   90.00
_cell.angle_gamma   90.00
#
_symmetry.space_group_name_H-M   'P 1'
#
loop_
_entity.id
_entity.type
_entity.pdbx_description
1 polymer ?
#
loop_
_entity_poly.entity_id
_entity_poly.type
_entity_poly.pdbx_seq_one_letter_code
_entity_poly.pdbx_strand_id
1 'polypeptide(L)'
;LLSEVLKRWQGSDDDAAAASASFDDADVTAEEEEASVDTPPQYSGRALAENSQFVTFLRHCRRPHDPPPNLVVYADPIGLLREFGRDNTGIKIAMATFPALGVDGLHAVGFTSTVAVDRFDGLNHMHLLLGNPRAGVMQVIAAEPGDTTPPPFVFDDLESYLTWNWNFRSSFNTIRALVDRFQFEGRTDRFVKESISERLGLDFEKDVIDNLGGRVVWMIGYEQPARFRGQQNTLALSVVDEDAAARTLATFVAKYADKFEERRFGDVTYQRFKIEWPEQFQEDPPTDPFLAVMDGYFLFGGSCQLFERAIAARDGTIPRLADDPAYQHLAIEVEQEVPGVTPVFWSYSRSEETLRQWYDLLTSPKTRDFLAEHSEGNPFFTALVESMEAGELPPFEVLAQYAAPSVGIIYDTDSGYHGIGFSLRANVEPTSP
;
A
#
# COMPACT_ATOMS: atom_id res chain seq x y z
N LEU A 1 -18.80 9.43 -7.67
CA LEU A 1 -19.15 8.08 -7.17
C LEU A 1 -19.07 8.02 -5.63
N LEU A 2 -17.94 8.40 -5.01
CA LEU A 2 -17.80 8.41 -3.54
C LEU A 2 -18.76 9.37 -2.86
N SER A 3 -18.98 10.55 -3.43
CA SER A 3 -19.93 11.55 -2.93
C SER A 3 -21.40 11.10 -3.05
N GLU A 4 -21.73 10.28 -4.04
CA GLU A 4 -23.06 9.73 -4.22
C GLU A 4 -23.34 8.54 -3.28
N VAL A 5 -22.34 7.73 -2.99
CA VAL A 5 -22.41 6.66 -1.99
C VAL A 5 -22.58 7.25 -0.59
N LEU A 6 -21.83 8.30 -0.25
CA LEU A 6 -21.95 9.00 1.04
C LEU A 6 -23.33 9.69 1.21
N LYS A 7 -23.89 10.28 0.15
CA LYS A 7 -25.24 10.86 0.20
C LYS A 7 -26.34 9.81 0.42
N ARG A 8 -26.19 8.63 -0.15
CA ARG A 8 -27.15 7.52 0.08
C ARG A 8 -27.02 6.96 1.49
N TRP A 9 -25.83 6.97 2.07
CA TRP A 9 -25.60 6.52 3.45
C TRP A 9 -26.18 7.51 4.47
N GLN A 10 -26.05 8.82 4.22
CA GLN A 10 -26.65 9.88 5.04
C GLN A 10 -28.19 9.96 4.92
N GLY A 11 -28.77 9.56 3.79
CA GLY A 11 -30.21 9.51 3.60
C GLY A 11 -30.92 8.31 4.27
N SER A 12 -30.17 7.25 4.65
CA SER A 12 -30.75 6.09 5.34
C SER A 12 -31.02 6.33 6.84
N ASP A 13 -30.36 7.32 7.44
CA ASP A 13 -30.57 7.65 8.86
C ASP A 13 -31.83 8.48 9.09
N ASP A 14 -32.25 9.28 8.11
CA ASP A 14 -33.52 10.06 8.18
C ASP A 14 -34.77 9.17 8.01
N ASP A 15 -34.67 8.08 7.23
CA ASP A 15 -35.77 7.12 7.08
C ASP A 15 -35.95 6.21 8.31
N ALA A 16 -34.84 5.95 9.07
CA ALA A 16 -34.92 5.18 10.31
C ALA A 16 -35.56 5.97 11.46
N ALA A 17 -35.37 7.29 11.49
CA ALA A 17 -36.00 8.16 12.50
C ALA A 17 -37.52 8.38 12.24
N ALA A 18 -37.97 8.32 10.98
CA ALA A 18 -39.37 8.41 10.62
C ALA A 18 -40.15 7.13 10.91
N ALA A 19 -39.50 5.96 10.92
CA ALA A 19 -40.11 4.67 11.21
C ALA A 19 -40.33 4.39 12.71
N SER A 20 -39.67 5.14 13.61
CA SER A 20 -39.81 4.96 15.06
C SER A 20 -40.94 5.79 15.73
N ALA A 21 -41.61 6.66 14.99
CA ALA A 21 -42.61 7.59 15.53
C ALA A 21 -44.08 7.16 15.37
N SER A 22 -44.37 5.94 14.93
CA SER A 22 -45.76 5.48 14.68
C SER A 22 -46.05 4.08 15.25
N PHE A 23 -45.73 3.87 16.54
CA PHE A 23 -46.25 2.71 17.27
C PHE A 23 -46.91 3.19 18.58
N ASP A 24 -48.14 3.69 18.46
CA ASP A 24 -49.09 3.65 19.56
C ASP A 24 -50.50 3.53 18.97
N ASP A 25 -51.24 2.53 19.52
CA ASP A 25 -52.66 2.27 19.40
C ASP A 25 -53.24 1.80 18.04
N ALA A 26 -53.27 0.49 17.84
CA ALA A 26 -54.41 -0.15 17.13
C ALA A 26 -54.66 -1.57 17.65
N ASP A 27 -55.86 -1.77 18.05
CA ASP A 27 -56.56 -2.87 18.67
C ASP A 27 -56.41 -4.21 17.91
N VAL A 28 -56.22 -5.31 18.68
CA VAL A 28 -56.02 -6.67 18.21
C VAL A 28 -57.36 -7.31 17.90
N THR A 29 -57.60 -7.63 16.62
CA THR A 29 -58.49 -8.73 16.25
C THR A 29 -57.70 -9.76 15.48
N ALA A 30 -57.54 -10.94 16.10
CA ALA A 30 -56.90 -12.10 15.52
C ALA A 30 -57.73 -12.70 14.39
N GLU A 31 -57.25 -12.65 13.17
CA GLU A 31 -57.56 -13.62 12.12
C GLU A 31 -56.30 -14.37 11.79
N GLU A 32 -56.31 -15.70 12.03
CA GLU A 32 -55.27 -16.63 11.66
C GLU A 32 -55.19 -16.72 10.12
N GLU A 33 -54.36 -15.92 9.47
CA GLU A 33 -53.87 -16.22 8.13
C GLU A 33 -52.75 -17.19 8.24
N GLU A 34 -52.94 -18.42 7.68
CA GLU A 34 -51.87 -19.39 7.46
C GLU A 34 -50.72 -18.75 6.69
N ALA A 35 -49.64 -18.46 7.40
CA ALA A 35 -48.38 -17.97 6.80
C ALA A 35 -47.93 -19.02 5.76
N SER A 36 -48.04 -18.66 4.48
CA SER A 36 -47.38 -19.40 3.41
C SER A 36 -45.88 -19.47 3.73
N VAL A 37 -45.41 -20.71 3.90
CA VAL A 37 -43.98 -20.98 4.06
C VAL A 37 -43.28 -20.41 2.83
N ASP A 38 -42.60 -19.26 2.99
CA ASP A 38 -41.81 -18.64 1.97
C ASP A 38 -40.72 -19.65 1.57
N THR A 39 -40.95 -20.29 0.44
CA THR A 39 -39.92 -21.16 -0.19
C THR A 39 -38.75 -20.23 -0.51
N PRO A 40 -37.57 -20.45 0.09
CA PRO A 40 -36.43 -19.59 -0.18
C PRO A 40 -36.19 -19.52 -1.70
N PRO A 41 -35.86 -18.34 -2.25
CA PRO A 41 -35.69 -18.17 -3.69
C PRO A 41 -34.74 -19.23 -4.22
N GLN A 42 -35.21 -20.05 -5.17
CA GLN A 42 -34.37 -21.02 -5.84
C GLN A 42 -33.38 -20.27 -6.70
N TYR A 43 -32.16 -20.10 -6.19
CA TYR A 43 -31.03 -19.64 -6.99
C TYR A 43 -30.74 -20.66 -8.08
N SER A 44 -31.12 -20.38 -9.32
CA SER A 44 -30.84 -21.18 -10.51
C SER A 44 -29.39 -21.05 -11.01
N GLY A 45 -28.48 -20.47 -10.22
CA GLY A 45 -27.07 -20.31 -10.53
C GLY A 45 -26.24 -21.54 -10.17
N ARG A 46 -25.15 -21.75 -10.88
CA ARG A 46 -24.14 -22.76 -10.50
C ARG A 46 -23.60 -22.44 -9.11
N ALA A 47 -23.39 -23.48 -8.31
CA ALA A 47 -22.71 -23.32 -7.02
C ALA A 47 -21.31 -22.72 -7.22
N LEU A 48 -20.87 -21.83 -6.32
CA LEU A 48 -19.54 -21.22 -6.41
C LEU A 48 -18.43 -22.29 -6.46
N ALA A 49 -18.64 -23.43 -5.81
CA ALA A 49 -17.75 -24.59 -5.86
C ALA A 49 -17.60 -25.22 -7.26
N GLU A 50 -18.52 -24.93 -8.20
CA GLU A 50 -18.43 -25.37 -9.59
C GLU A 50 -17.74 -24.34 -10.50
N ASN A 51 -17.43 -23.13 -9.97
CA ASN A 51 -16.72 -22.12 -10.71
C ASN A 51 -15.22 -22.45 -10.75
N SER A 52 -14.69 -22.71 -11.95
CA SER A 52 -13.29 -23.12 -12.13
C SER A 52 -12.29 -22.07 -11.68
N GLN A 53 -12.61 -20.79 -11.81
CA GLN A 53 -11.75 -19.69 -11.35
C GLN A 53 -11.70 -19.64 -9.82
N PHE A 54 -12.84 -19.80 -9.15
CA PHE A 54 -12.92 -19.91 -7.69
C PHE A 54 -12.15 -21.14 -7.16
N VAL A 55 -12.30 -22.28 -7.80
CA VAL A 55 -11.56 -23.50 -7.43
C VAL A 55 -10.05 -23.31 -7.62
N THR A 56 -9.64 -22.67 -8.72
CA THR A 56 -8.23 -22.35 -8.97
C THR A 56 -7.69 -21.40 -7.92
N PHE A 57 -8.41 -20.32 -7.60
CA PHE A 57 -8.06 -19.40 -6.53
C PHE A 57 -7.88 -20.13 -5.19
N LEU A 58 -8.87 -20.94 -4.77
CA LEU A 58 -8.77 -21.67 -3.50
C LEU A 58 -7.59 -22.64 -3.46
N ARG A 59 -7.23 -23.26 -4.59
CA ARG A 59 -6.08 -24.16 -4.67
C ARG A 59 -4.76 -23.44 -4.40
N HIS A 60 -4.63 -22.17 -4.83
CA HIS A 60 -3.47 -21.35 -4.53
C HIS A 60 -3.46 -20.82 -3.08
N CYS A 61 -4.64 -20.47 -2.56
CA CYS A 61 -4.79 -19.81 -1.26
C CYS A 61 -5.07 -20.74 -0.08
N ARG A 62 -5.00 -22.06 -0.30
CA ARG A 62 -5.20 -23.08 0.75
C ARG A 62 -4.25 -24.24 0.54
N ARG A 63 -3.41 -24.51 1.53
CA ARG A 63 -2.58 -25.71 1.54
C ARG A 63 -3.35 -26.90 2.09
N PRO A 64 -2.99 -28.16 1.72
CA PRO A 64 -3.69 -29.35 2.16
C PRO A 64 -3.74 -29.56 3.68
N HIS A 65 -2.75 -29.02 4.41
CA HIS A 65 -2.58 -29.18 5.85
C HIS A 65 -3.00 -27.96 6.67
N ASP A 66 -3.29 -26.83 6.01
CA ASP A 66 -3.74 -25.64 6.70
C ASP A 66 -5.17 -25.79 7.21
N PRO A 67 -5.50 -25.21 8.38
CA PRO A 67 -6.88 -25.14 8.85
C PRO A 67 -7.73 -24.35 7.85
N PRO A 68 -9.06 -24.53 7.87
CA PRO A 68 -9.94 -23.73 7.03
C PRO A 68 -9.75 -22.25 7.31
N PRO A 69 -9.67 -21.38 6.29
CA PRO A 69 -9.55 -19.95 6.51
C PRO A 69 -10.78 -19.40 7.25
N ASN A 70 -10.53 -18.42 8.14
CA ASN A 70 -11.59 -17.71 8.86
C ASN A 70 -12.34 -16.73 7.97
N LEU A 71 -11.65 -16.20 6.94
CA LEU A 71 -12.20 -15.28 5.96
C LEU A 71 -11.80 -15.73 4.55
N VAL A 72 -12.77 -15.76 3.65
CA VAL A 72 -12.54 -15.95 2.20
C VAL A 72 -13.25 -14.82 1.47
N VAL A 73 -12.51 -14.08 0.68
CA VAL A 73 -13.02 -13.04 -0.23
C VAL A 73 -12.68 -13.45 -1.64
N TYR A 74 -13.65 -13.43 -2.53
CA TYR A 74 -13.46 -13.71 -3.94
C TYR A 74 -14.28 -12.77 -4.78
N ALA A 75 -13.71 -12.24 -5.83
CA ALA A 75 -14.39 -11.39 -6.80
C ALA A 75 -13.94 -11.72 -8.23
N ASP A 76 -14.90 -11.74 -9.16
CA ASP A 76 -14.68 -11.62 -10.60
C ASP A 76 -15.01 -10.18 -11.00
N PRO A 77 -14.01 -9.28 -11.10
CA PRO A 77 -14.27 -7.86 -11.34
C PRO A 77 -14.95 -7.61 -12.70
N ILE A 78 -14.57 -8.40 -13.71
CA ILE A 78 -15.12 -8.25 -15.06
C ILE A 78 -16.54 -8.80 -15.12
N GLY A 79 -16.81 -9.93 -14.44
CA GLY A 79 -18.15 -10.48 -14.29
C GLY A 79 -19.09 -9.52 -13.54
N LEU A 80 -18.61 -8.92 -12.46
CA LEU A 80 -19.37 -7.90 -11.70
C LEU A 80 -19.70 -6.69 -12.58
N LEU A 81 -18.71 -6.14 -13.31
CA LEU A 81 -18.97 -5.03 -14.23
C LEU A 81 -19.97 -5.40 -15.33
N ARG A 82 -19.92 -6.62 -15.83
CA ARG A 82 -20.85 -7.13 -16.82
C ARG A 82 -22.28 -7.19 -16.28
N GLU A 83 -22.44 -7.64 -15.06
CA GLU A 83 -23.75 -7.76 -14.41
C GLU A 83 -24.33 -6.39 -14.07
N PHE A 84 -23.56 -5.52 -13.38
CA PHE A 84 -24.00 -4.15 -13.06
C PHE A 84 -24.16 -3.28 -14.32
N GLY A 85 -23.43 -3.57 -15.39
CA GLY A 85 -23.51 -2.85 -16.66
C GLY A 85 -24.62 -3.33 -17.59
N ARG A 86 -25.38 -4.38 -17.19
CA ARG A 86 -26.37 -5.01 -18.08
C ARG A 86 -27.38 -4.02 -18.67
N ASP A 87 -27.79 -3.02 -17.90
CA ASP A 87 -28.79 -2.00 -18.32
C ASP A 87 -28.15 -0.63 -18.62
N ASN A 88 -26.81 -0.51 -18.52
CA ASN A 88 -26.08 0.74 -18.73
C ASN A 88 -25.29 0.71 -20.05
N THR A 89 -25.77 1.48 -21.04
CA THR A 89 -25.15 1.59 -22.36
C THR A 89 -23.70 2.09 -22.30
N GLY A 90 -23.37 3.02 -21.39
CA GLY A 90 -22.00 3.54 -21.22
C GLY A 90 -21.04 2.44 -20.75
N ILE A 91 -21.46 1.60 -19.80
CA ILE A 91 -20.65 0.46 -19.33
C ILE A 91 -20.47 -0.57 -20.45
N LYS A 92 -21.51 -0.88 -21.23
CA LYS A 92 -21.39 -1.78 -22.39
C LYS A 92 -20.37 -1.29 -23.42
N ILE A 93 -20.40 0.01 -23.74
CA ILE A 93 -19.43 0.61 -24.66
C ILE A 93 -18.00 0.53 -24.07
N ALA A 94 -17.83 0.87 -22.81
CA ALA A 94 -16.54 0.75 -22.13
C ALA A 94 -16.02 -0.70 -22.15
N MET A 95 -16.86 -1.68 -21.85
CA MET A 95 -16.49 -3.10 -21.88
C MET A 95 -16.13 -3.62 -23.26
N ALA A 96 -16.70 -3.05 -24.34
CA ALA A 96 -16.31 -3.39 -25.71
C ALA A 96 -14.83 -3.05 -26.02
N THR A 97 -14.20 -2.17 -25.26
CA THR A 97 -12.77 -1.83 -25.39
C THR A 97 -11.86 -2.76 -24.58
N PHE A 98 -12.38 -3.57 -23.65
CA PHE A 98 -11.59 -4.43 -22.75
C PHE A 98 -10.64 -5.39 -23.48
N PRO A 99 -11.06 -6.12 -24.53
CA PRO A 99 -10.15 -6.97 -25.27
C PRO A 99 -9.00 -6.20 -25.93
N ALA A 100 -9.28 -4.98 -26.40
CA ALA A 100 -8.27 -4.12 -27.00
C ALA A 100 -7.28 -3.54 -25.99
N LEU A 101 -7.73 -3.36 -24.75
CA LEU A 101 -6.91 -2.92 -23.60
C LEU A 101 -6.25 -4.08 -22.86
N GLY A 102 -6.69 -5.33 -23.09
CA GLY A 102 -6.23 -6.50 -22.36
C GLY A 102 -6.78 -6.60 -20.91
N VAL A 103 -7.83 -5.83 -20.58
CA VAL A 103 -8.49 -5.84 -19.27
C VAL A 103 -9.20 -7.17 -19.01
N ASP A 104 -9.69 -7.82 -20.07
CA ASP A 104 -10.32 -9.14 -20.05
C ASP A 104 -9.36 -10.26 -19.59
N GLY A 105 -8.05 -9.99 -19.56
CA GLY A 105 -7.06 -10.85 -18.93
C GLY A 105 -7.11 -10.88 -17.39
N LEU A 106 -7.86 -9.99 -16.74
CA LEU A 106 -8.13 -10.05 -15.30
C LEU A 106 -9.33 -10.97 -15.04
N HIS A 107 -9.08 -12.19 -14.57
CA HIS A 107 -10.12 -13.19 -14.39
C HIS A 107 -10.76 -13.11 -13.01
N ALA A 108 -9.95 -13.03 -11.96
CA ALA A 108 -10.45 -12.95 -10.58
C ALA A 108 -9.39 -12.38 -9.64
N VAL A 109 -9.84 -11.91 -8.50
CA VAL A 109 -9.02 -11.61 -7.34
C VAL A 109 -9.61 -12.29 -6.11
N GLY A 110 -8.78 -12.90 -5.30
CA GLY A 110 -9.21 -13.54 -4.08
C GLY A 110 -8.19 -13.36 -2.95
N PHE A 111 -8.71 -13.47 -1.75
CA PHE A 111 -7.96 -13.33 -0.50
C PHE A 111 -8.51 -14.33 0.51
N THR A 112 -7.61 -14.96 1.26
CA THR A 112 -7.95 -15.77 2.43
C THR A 112 -7.16 -15.30 3.63
N SER A 113 -7.77 -15.35 4.80
CA SER A 113 -7.13 -15.06 6.06
C SER A 113 -7.41 -16.16 7.07
N THR A 114 -6.37 -16.60 7.75
CA THR A 114 -6.44 -17.60 8.82
C THR A 114 -5.75 -17.01 10.05
N VAL A 115 -6.45 -17.02 11.17
CA VAL A 115 -5.98 -16.43 12.43
C VAL A 115 -5.46 -17.53 13.34
N ALA A 116 -4.40 -17.26 14.07
CA ALA A 116 -3.81 -18.13 15.10
C ALA A 116 -3.41 -19.52 14.56
N VAL A 117 -2.64 -19.55 13.47
CA VAL A 117 -2.17 -20.79 12.82
C VAL A 117 -0.74 -21.07 13.26
N ASP A 118 -0.51 -22.17 13.95
CA ASP A 118 0.80 -22.61 14.43
C ASP A 118 1.57 -21.48 15.13
N ARG A 119 2.68 -21.02 14.54
CA ARG A 119 3.53 -19.93 15.05
C ARG A 119 3.09 -18.53 14.59
N PHE A 120 2.08 -18.44 13.73
CA PHE A 120 1.60 -17.17 13.18
C PHE A 120 0.36 -16.67 13.93
N ASP A 121 0.27 -15.36 14.16
CA ASP A 121 -0.96 -14.70 14.60
C ASP A 121 -1.95 -14.57 13.45
N GLY A 122 -1.45 -14.36 12.25
CA GLY A 122 -2.21 -14.31 11.03
C GLY A 122 -1.43 -14.86 9.85
N LEU A 123 -2.11 -15.65 9.02
CA LEU A 123 -1.61 -16.13 7.74
C LEU A 123 -2.60 -15.72 6.66
N ASN A 124 -2.12 -14.94 5.70
CA ASN A 124 -2.91 -14.36 4.63
C ASN A 124 -2.41 -14.85 3.28
N HIS A 125 -3.32 -15.22 2.40
CA HIS A 125 -3.01 -15.49 1.01
C HIS A 125 -3.83 -14.58 0.11
N MET A 126 -3.23 -14.10 -0.96
CA MET A 126 -3.89 -13.37 -2.02
C MET A 126 -3.54 -14.02 -3.36
N HIS A 127 -4.50 -14.14 -4.25
CA HIS A 127 -4.21 -14.56 -5.62
C HIS A 127 -4.94 -13.69 -6.63
N LEU A 128 -4.17 -13.10 -7.53
CA LEU A 128 -4.66 -12.36 -8.67
C LEU A 128 -4.60 -13.27 -9.89
N LEU A 129 -5.76 -13.78 -10.30
CA LEU A 129 -5.87 -14.72 -11.42
C LEU A 129 -5.83 -13.95 -12.75
N LEU A 130 -4.78 -14.16 -13.52
CA LEU A 130 -4.52 -13.46 -14.78
C LEU A 130 -4.46 -14.43 -15.96
N GLY A 131 -4.88 -13.94 -17.13
CA GLY A 131 -4.66 -14.65 -18.40
C GLY A 131 -3.18 -14.78 -18.75
N ASN A 132 -2.81 -15.88 -19.41
CA ASN A 132 -1.46 -16.12 -19.88
C ASN A 132 -1.52 -16.41 -21.40
N PRO A 133 -0.77 -15.67 -22.27
CA PRO A 133 0.15 -14.57 -21.91
C PRO A 133 -0.61 -13.30 -21.46
N ARG A 134 0.03 -12.50 -20.60
CA ARG A 134 -0.47 -11.18 -20.21
C ARG A 134 -0.43 -10.23 -21.39
N ALA A 135 -1.46 -9.41 -21.55
CA ALA A 135 -1.59 -8.48 -22.68
C ALA A 135 -2.08 -7.11 -22.22
N GLY A 136 -1.79 -6.09 -23.00
CA GLY A 136 -2.30 -4.74 -22.80
C GLY A 136 -1.96 -4.17 -21.41
N VAL A 137 -2.96 -3.67 -20.68
CA VAL A 137 -2.75 -3.05 -19.35
C VAL A 137 -2.19 -4.03 -18.32
N MET A 138 -2.39 -5.35 -18.48
CA MET A 138 -1.81 -6.36 -17.60
C MET A 138 -0.29 -6.48 -17.76
N GLN A 139 0.27 -6.00 -18.87
CA GLN A 139 1.72 -5.89 -19.10
C GLN A 139 2.31 -4.59 -18.57
N VAL A 140 1.50 -3.57 -18.28
CA VAL A 140 2.01 -2.32 -17.69
C VAL A 140 2.61 -2.59 -16.33
N ILE A 141 2.01 -3.51 -15.53
CA ILE A 141 2.59 -4.02 -14.30
C ILE A 141 3.58 -5.13 -14.67
N ALA A 142 4.72 -4.75 -15.21
CA ALA A 142 5.79 -5.67 -15.60
C ALA A 142 6.68 -5.98 -14.38
N ALA A 143 6.11 -6.60 -13.35
CA ALA A 143 6.86 -7.04 -12.18
C ALA A 143 7.76 -8.22 -12.56
N GLU A 144 9.00 -8.18 -12.14
CA GLU A 144 10.03 -9.21 -12.41
C GLU A 144 10.60 -9.75 -11.09
N PRO A 145 10.94 -11.05 -11.03
CA PRO A 145 11.70 -11.57 -9.90
C PRO A 145 13.05 -10.86 -9.74
N GLY A 146 13.44 -10.55 -8.51
CA GLY A 146 14.73 -9.89 -8.29
C GLY A 146 15.13 -9.83 -6.82
N ASP A 147 16.25 -9.15 -6.55
CA ASP A 147 16.77 -8.96 -5.20
C ASP A 147 15.81 -8.12 -4.37
N THR A 148 15.45 -8.62 -3.18
CA THR A 148 14.58 -7.96 -2.21
C THR A 148 15.29 -7.65 -0.88
N THR A 149 16.58 -7.95 -0.78
CA THR A 149 17.39 -7.65 0.42
C THR A 149 17.44 -6.14 0.67
N PRO A 150 17.23 -5.64 1.90
CA PRO A 150 17.33 -4.22 2.18
C PRO A 150 18.70 -3.64 1.80
N PRO A 151 18.74 -2.57 0.96
CA PRO A 151 19.99 -1.86 0.69
C PRO A 151 20.65 -1.30 1.95
N PRO A 152 21.97 -1.01 1.94
CA PRO A 152 22.69 -0.55 3.12
C PRO A 152 22.14 0.74 3.77
N PHE A 153 21.43 1.56 3.02
CA PHE A 153 20.82 2.79 3.51
C PHE A 153 19.45 2.58 4.19
N VAL A 154 18.93 1.36 4.27
CA VAL A 154 17.69 1.06 4.96
C VAL A 154 17.98 0.81 6.43
N PHE A 155 17.58 1.74 7.31
CA PHE A 155 17.78 1.63 8.75
C PHE A 155 16.73 0.75 9.44
N ASP A 156 17.02 0.25 10.63
CA ASP A 156 16.26 -0.81 11.29
C ASP A 156 14.93 -0.36 11.91
N ASP A 157 14.81 0.87 12.39
CA ASP A 157 13.62 1.41 13.08
C ASP A 157 12.61 2.07 12.14
N LEU A 158 12.54 1.62 10.87
CA LEU A 158 11.46 1.98 9.96
C LEU A 158 10.13 1.36 10.38
N GLU A 159 9.03 2.05 10.12
CA GLU A 159 7.69 1.47 10.18
C GLU A 159 7.53 0.38 9.14
N SER A 160 7.92 0.68 7.90
CA SER A 160 7.78 -0.27 6.79
C SER A 160 8.90 -0.13 5.76
N TYR A 161 9.33 -1.26 5.29
CA TYR A 161 10.22 -1.43 4.14
C TYR A 161 9.49 -2.24 3.08
N LEU A 162 9.36 -1.67 1.87
CA LEU A 162 8.78 -2.34 0.71
C LEU A 162 9.78 -2.30 -0.44
N THR A 163 9.87 -3.37 -1.20
CA THR A 163 10.68 -3.38 -2.43
C THR A 163 10.03 -4.26 -3.48
N TRP A 164 10.18 -3.85 -4.74
CA TRP A 164 9.73 -4.62 -5.89
C TRP A 164 10.63 -4.35 -7.09
N ASN A 165 10.62 -5.29 -8.03
CA ASN A 165 11.36 -5.17 -9.26
C ASN A 165 10.38 -4.97 -10.43
N TRP A 166 10.63 -3.93 -11.25
CA TRP A 166 9.72 -3.48 -12.29
C TRP A 166 10.47 -3.19 -13.59
N ASN A 167 10.03 -3.78 -14.68
CA ASN A 167 10.57 -3.46 -15.99
C ASN A 167 9.97 -2.16 -16.54
N PHE A 168 10.53 -1.02 -16.12
CA PHE A 168 10.05 0.31 -16.53
C PHE A 168 10.04 0.51 -18.05
N ARG A 169 11.04 -0.01 -18.76
CA ARG A 169 11.11 0.07 -20.24
C ARG A 169 9.97 -0.69 -20.88
N SER A 170 9.67 -1.91 -20.43
CA SER A 170 8.53 -2.69 -20.92
C SER A 170 7.20 -1.99 -20.66
N SER A 171 7.00 -1.46 -19.45
CA SER A 171 5.80 -0.70 -19.09
C SER A 171 5.63 0.55 -19.93
N PHE A 172 6.70 1.32 -20.13
CA PHE A 172 6.69 2.52 -20.98
C PHE A 172 6.31 2.19 -22.44
N ASN A 173 6.92 1.14 -23.01
CA ASN A 173 6.59 0.69 -24.37
C ASN A 173 5.16 0.20 -24.49
N THR A 174 4.65 -0.51 -23.48
CA THR A 174 3.25 -0.97 -23.45
C THR A 174 2.27 0.20 -23.37
N ILE A 175 2.54 1.20 -22.51
CA ILE A 175 1.73 2.42 -22.43
C ILE A 175 1.75 3.16 -23.76
N ARG A 176 2.94 3.32 -24.39
CA ARG A 176 3.08 3.93 -25.73
C ARG A 176 2.19 3.23 -26.76
N ALA A 177 2.31 1.91 -26.86
CA ALA A 177 1.54 1.12 -27.82
C ALA A 177 0.02 1.20 -27.56
N LEU A 178 -0.42 1.22 -26.31
CA LEU A 178 -1.82 1.37 -25.95
C LEU A 178 -2.35 2.76 -26.33
N VAL A 179 -1.65 3.83 -25.96
CA VAL A 179 -2.07 5.20 -26.26
C VAL A 179 -2.13 5.43 -27.78
N ASP A 180 -1.09 5.02 -28.50
CA ASP A 180 -1.01 5.20 -29.95
C ASP A 180 -2.10 4.40 -30.70
N ARG A 181 -2.49 3.23 -30.19
CA ARG A 181 -3.60 2.43 -30.72
C ARG A 181 -4.96 3.12 -30.62
N PHE A 182 -5.20 3.86 -29.50
CA PHE A 182 -6.51 4.48 -29.24
C PHE A 182 -6.61 5.93 -29.71
N GLN A 183 -5.48 6.60 -29.95
CA GLN A 183 -5.49 7.98 -30.43
C GLN A 183 -4.95 8.10 -31.85
N PHE A 184 -3.64 8.11 -32.00
CA PHE A 184 -2.92 8.08 -33.28
C PHE A 184 -1.45 7.79 -33.05
N GLU A 185 -0.79 7.23 -34.02
CA GLU A 185 0.64 6.88 -33.98
C GLU A 185 1.52 8.08 -33.65
N GLY A 186 2.46 7.90 -32.68
CA GLY A 186 3.38 8.93 -32.22
C GLY A 186 2.75 9.95 -31.24
N ARG A 187 1.54 9.69 -30.74
CA ARG A 187 0.91 10.57 -29.75
C ARG A 187 1.69 10.61 -28.45
N THR A 188 2.13 9.45 -27.97
CA THR A 188 2.91 9.33 -26.75
C THR A 188 4.24 10.05 -26.87
N ASP A 189 4.96 9.87 -27.98
CA ASP A 189 6.26 10.50 -28.20
C ASP A 189 6.15 12.02 -28.24
N ARG A 190 5.11 12.54 -28.88
CA ARG A 190 4.83 13.97 -28.89
C ARG A 190 4.53 14.50 -27.51
N PHE A 191 3.67 13.82 -26.75
CA PHE A 191 3.34 14.20 -25.37
C PHE A 191 4.59 14.20 -24.47
N VAL A 192 5.39 13.14 -24.51
CA VAL A 192 6.62 13.02 -23.74
C VAL A 192 7.59 14.15 -24.10
N LYS A 193 7.76 14.43 -25.40
CA LYS A 193 8.65 15.51 -25.85
C LYS A 193 8.18 16.88 -25.39
N GLU A 194 6.94 17.26 -25.71
CA GLU A 194 6.43 18.62 -25.49
C GLU A 194 6.07 18.90 -24.02
N SER A 195 5.50 17.89 -23.33
CA SER A 195 4.97 18.09 -21.98
C SER A 195 5.94 17.70 -20.87
N ILE A 196 6.93 16.85 -21.14
CA ILE A 196 7.89 16.36 -20.15
C ILE A 196 9.30 16.83 -20.51
N SER A 197 9.87 16.37 -21.61
CA SER A 197 11.28 16.61 -21.97
C SER A 197 11.60 18.09 -22.11
N GLU A 198 10.81 18.85 -22.85
CA GLU A 198 11.03 20.30 -23.02
C GLU A 198 10.86 21.07 -21.69
N ARG A 199 9.88 20.65 -20.87
CA ARG A 199 9.66 21.29 -19.54
C ARG A 199 10.78 20.97 -18.58
N LEU A 200 11.28 19.74 -18.54
CA LEU A 200 12.36 19.33 -17.66
C LEU A 200 13.74 19.76 -18.19
N GLY A 201 13.88 19.96 -19.51
CA GLY A 201 15.15 20.31 -20.17
C GLY A 201 16.08 19.11 -20.33
N LEU A 202 15.50 17.90 -20.44
CA LEU A 202 16.21 16.63 -20.58
C LEU A 202 15.44 15.69 -21.53
N ASP A 203 16.09 14.67 -22.05
CA ASP A 203 15.44 13.60 -22.80
C ASP A 203 14.87 12.57 -21.82
N PHE A 204 13.57 12.67 -21.54
CA PHE A 204 12.93 11.82 -20.52
C PHE A 204 13.09 10.32 -20.80
N GLU A 205 13.00 9.90 -22.06
CA GLU A 205 13.14 8.48 -22.39
C GLU A 205 14.57 8.00 -22.17
N LYS A 206 15.55 8.73 -22.70
CA LYS A 206 16.96 8.36 -22.64
C LYS A 206 17.59 8.61 -21.26
N ASP A 207 17.33 9.80 -20.69
CA ASP A 207 18.02 10.23 -19.47
C ASP A 207 17.36 9.70 -18.20
N VAL A 208 16.05 9.29 -18.27
CA VAL A 208 15.30 8.76 -17.14
C VAL A 208 14.94 7.30 -17.37
N ILE A 209 14.06 6.98 -18.34
CA ILE A 209 13.52 5.61 -18.49
C ILE A 209 14.61 4.58 -18.77
N ASP A 210 15.57 4.90 -19.67
CA ASP A 210 16.68 3.98 -20.00
C ASP A 210 17.68 3.81 -18.86
N ASN A 211 17.72 4.77 -17.93
CA ASN A 211 18.63 4.71 -16.80
C ASN A 211 17.99 4.09 -15.55
N LEU A 212 16.70 3.74 -15.53
CA LEU A 212 16.10 3.03 -14.42
C LEU A 212 16.53 1.56 -14.40
N GLY A 213 17.07 1.10 -13.28
CA GLY A 213 17.59 -0.25 -13.08
C GLY A 213 16.52 -1.29 -12.70
N GLY A 214 15.27 -0.85 -12.51
CA GLY A 214 14.11 -1.73 -12.27
C GLY A 214 13.74 -1.93 -10.80
N ARG A 215 14.69 -1.88 -9.87
CA ARG A 215 14.38 -2.04 -8.46
C ARG A 215 13.81 -0.75 -7.86
N VAL A 216 12.71 -0.89 -7.15
CA VAL A 216 12.08 0.18 -6.36
C VAL A 216 12.16 -0.19 -4.88
N VAL A 217 12.57 0.75 -4.06
CA VAL A 217 12.60 0.64 -2.60
C VAL A 217 11.73 1.76 -2.03
N TRP A 218 10.80 1.40 -1.15
CA TRP A 218 9.93 2.36 -0.47
C TRP A 218 10.11 2.19 1.03
N MET A 219 10.55 3.25 1.68
CA MET A 219 10.73 3.34 3.12
C MET A 219 9.66 4.24 3.71
N ILE A 220 9.00 3.78 4.76
CA ILE A 220 8.06 4.55 5.56
C ILE A 220 8.63 4.63 6.97
N GLY A 221 8.74 5.83 7.50
CA GLY A 221 9.29 6.06 8.82
C GLY A 221 8.71 7.30 9.47
N TYR A 222 9.11 7.53 10.70
CA TYR A 222 8.66 8.68 11.47
C TYR A 222 9.81 9.62 11.80
N GLU A 223 9.55 10.92 11.65
CA GLU A 223 10.45 11.96 12.15
C GLU A 223 10.40 12.04 13.67
N GLN A 224 11.53 12.37 14.26
CA GLN A 224 11.66 12.57 15.71
C GLN A 224 11.91 14.04 16.04
N PRO A 225 11.30 14.57 17.10
CA PRO A 225 10.33 13.95 18.02
C PRO A 225 8.97 13.67 17.36
N ALA A 226 8.19 12.74 17.95
CA ALA A 226 6.87 12.37 17.46
C ALA A 226 5.94 13.57 17.24
N ARG A 227 5.29 13.62 16.07
CA ARG A 227 4.35 14.68 15.70
C ARG A 227 3.24 14.14 14.79
N PHE A 228 2.07 14.82 14.74
CA PHE A 228 0.90 14.35 13.97
C PHE A 228 1.16 14.10 12.49
N ARG A 229 2.12 14.79 11.89
CA ARG A 229 2.49 14.65 10.47
C ARG A 229 3.91 14.11 10.31
N GLY A 230 4.38 13.39 11.34
CA GLY A 230 5.74 12.87 11.37
C GLY A 230 5.98 11.65 10.49
N GLN A 231 4.92 10.96 10.02
CA GLN A 231 5.08 9.86 9.08
C GLN A 231 5.50 10.41 7.72
N GLN A 232 6.61 9.91 7.22
CA GLN A 232 7.22 10.36 5.98
C GLN A 232 7.61 9.16 5.11
N ASN A 233 7.65 9.42 3.81
CA ASN A 233 7.97 8.43 2.81
C ASN A 233 9.28 8.78 2.10
N THR A 234 10.09 7.78 1.83
CA THR A 234 11.25 7.89 0.95
C THR A 234 11.16 6.80 -0.10
N LEU A 235 11.23 7.19 -1.36
CA LEU A 235 11.29 6.28 -2.50
C LEU A 235 12.69 6.31 -3.11
N ALA A 236 13.25 5.13 -3.38
CA ALA A 236 14.52 4.97 -4.06
C ALA A 236 14.32 4.10 -5.31
N LEU A 237 14.74 4.62 -6.45
CA LEU A 237 14.70 3.94 -7.74
C LEU A 237 16.12 3.57 -8.14
N SER A 238 16.41 2.29 -8.32
CA SER A 238 17.74 1.89 -8.78
C SER A 238 18.04 2.47 -10.16
N VAL A 239 19.29 2.85 -10.38
CA VAL A 239 19.77 3.39 -11.65
C VAL A 239 20.86 2.52 -12.22
N VAL A 240 20.95 2.47 -13.56
CA VAL A 240 21.96 1.70 -14.28
C VAL A 240 23.31 2.43 -14.27
N ASP A 241 23.29 3.74 -14.44
CA ASP A 241 24.45 4.63 -14.42
C ASP A 241 24.20 5.77 -13.43
N GLU A 242 24.87 5.71 -12.28
CA GLU A 242 24.74 6.70 -11.20
C GLU A 242 25.24 8.08 -11.62
N ASP A 243 26.34 8.15 -12.38
CA ASP A 243 26.86 9.42 -12.89
C ASP A 243 25.89 10.06 -13.88
N ALA A 244 25.22 9.27 -14.72
CA ALA A 244 24.18 9.77 -15.61
C ALA A 244 22.98 10.30 -14.80
N ALA A 245 22.53 9.58 -13.78
CA ALA A 245 21.46 10.02 -12.90
C ALA A 245 21.83 11.34 -12.18
N ALA A 246 23.06 11.44 -11.68
CA ALA A 246 23.55 12.67 -11.03
C ALA A 246 23.58 13.86 -12.02
N ARG A 247 24.01 13.65 -13.27
CA ARG A 247 23.99 14.69 -14.30
C ARG A 247 22.55 15.11 -14.65
N THR A 248 21.64 14.16 -14.73
CA THR A 248 20.21 14.41 -14.98
C THR A 248 19.60 15.24 -13.85
N LEU A 249 19.86 14.87 -12.60
CA LEU A 249 19.46 15.63 -11.43
C LEU A 249 20.03 17.06 -11.44
N ALA A 250 21.34 17.20 -11.71
CA ALA A 250 21.99 18.51 -11.78
C ALA A 250 21.38 19.41 -12.85
N THR A 251 21.03 18.86 -14.02
CA THR A 251 20.36 19.58 -15.11
C THR A 251 18.97 20.08 -14.67
N PHE A 252 18.21 19.22 -14.00
CA PHE A 252 16.89 19.57 -13.47
C PHE A 252 16.99 20.66 -12.40
N VAL A 253 17.91 20.51 -11.42
CA VAL A 253 18.13 21.48 -10.34
C VAL A 253 18.60 22.82 -10.90
N ALA A 254 19.52 22.85 -11.87
CA ALA A 254 20.00 24.09 -12.48
C ALA A 254 18.86 24.88 -13.15
N LYS A 255 17.90 24.17 -13.76
CA LYS A 255 16.73 24.80 -14.40
C LYS A 255 15.76 25.43 -13.39
N TYR A 256 15.68 24.90 -12.17
CA TYR A 256 14.79 25.33 -11.09
C TYR A 256 15.56 25.76 -9.83
N ALA A 257 16.72 26.38 -10.01
CA ALA A 257 17.66 26.69 -8.92
C ALA A 257 17.05 27.53 -7.77
N ASP A 258 16.04 28.34 -8.07
CA ASP A 258 15.29 29.12 -7.07
C ASP A 258 14.47 28.23 -6.12
N LYS A 259 14.12 27.01 -6.52
CA LYS A 259 13.32 26.04 -5.76
C LYS A 259 14.15 25.09 -4.91
N PHE A 260 15.46 25.05 -5.09
CA PHE A 260 16.33 24.11 -4.43
C PHE A 260 17.37 24.78 -3.55
N GLU A 261 17.77 24.08 -2.51
CA GLU A 261 18.89 24.41 -1.62
C GLU A 261 19.80 23.15 -1.56
N GLU A 262 21.06 23.35 -1.95
CA GLU A 262 22.04 22.28 -1.81
C GLU A 262 22.41 22.09 -0.34
N ARG A 263 22.35 20.85 0.12
CA ARG A 263 22.76 20.42 1.46
C ARG A 263 23.74 19.26 1.37
N ARG A 264 24.49 19.10 2.46
CA ARG A 264 25.45 18.03 2.59
C ARG A 264 25.36 17.38 3.97
N PHE A 265 25.33 16.04 3.98
CA PHE A 265 25.44 15.24 5.19
C PHE A 265 26.47 14.13 4.95
N GLY A 266 27.51 14.05 5.80
CA GLY A 266 28.65 13.17 5.54
C GLY A 266 29.34 13.51 4.22
N ASP A 267 29.48 12.51 3.37
CA ASP A 267 30.04 12.63 2.01
C ASP A 267 28.96 12.87 0.92
N VAL A 268 27.67 12.79 1.27
CA VAL A 268 26.56 12.90 0.32
C VAL A 268 26.08 14.34 0.20
N THR A 269 25.98 14.82 -1.03
CA THR A 269 25.32 16.08 -1.38
C THR A 269 23.92 15.79 -1.90
N TYR A 270 22.92 16.54 -1.42
CA TYR A 270 21.53 16.37 -1.82
C TYR A 270 20.84 17.72 -1.99
N GLN A 271 19.67 17.72 -2.61
CA GLN A 271 18.89 18.90 -2.91
C GLN A 271 17.63 18.92 -2.05
N ARG A 272 17.48 19.94 -1.22
CA ARG A 272 16.27 20.19 -0.45
C ARG A 272 15.34 21.12 -1.23
N PHE A 273 14.04 20.84 -1.25
CA PHE A 273 13.04 21.76 -1.79
C PHE A 273 12.82 22.95 -0.84
N LYS A 274 12.86 24.16 -1.37
CA LYS A 274 12.45 25.38 -0.66
C LYS A 274 10.94 25.52 -0.76
N ILE A 275 10.23 25.23 0.32
CA ILE A 275 8.77 25.40 0.41
C ILE A 275 8.49 26.57 1.35
N GLU A 276 7.76 27.56 0.87
CA GLU A 276 7.21 28.63 1.71
C GLU A 276 5.89 28.14 2.32
N TRP A 277 5.95 27.73 3.58
CA TRP A 277 4.78 27.28 4.29
C TRP A 277 3.92 28.44 4.77
N PRO A 278 2.58 28.37 4.72
CA PRO A 278 1.69 29.30 5.42
C PRO A 278 2.06 29.44 6.89
N GLU A 279 1.77 30.59 7.50
CA GLU A 279 2.18 30.93 8.87
C GLU A 279 1.85 29.84 9.89
N GLN A 280 0.69 29.22 9.78
CA GLN A 280 0.23 28.12 10.64
C GLN A 280 1.08 26.82 10.56
N PHE A 281 1.94 26.69 9.55
CA PHE A 281 2.82 25.53 9.35
C PHE A 281 4.31 25.89 9.42
N GLN A 282 4.67 27.14 9.76
CA GLN A 282 6.07 27.55 9.79
C GLN A 282 6.82 26.90 10.97
N GLU A 283 6.15 26.71 12.11
CA GLU A 283 6.75 26.06 13.29
C GLU A 283 6.76 24.53 13.20
N ASP A 284 5.80 23.94 12.49
CA ASP A 284 5.68 22.49 12.29
C ASP A 284 5.36 22.19 10.81
N PRO A 285 6.36 22.30 9.90
CA PRO A 285 6.15 22.07 8.48
C PRO A 285 5.75 20.63 8.21
N PRO A 286 4.74 20.39 7.35
CA PRO A 286 4.24 19.03 7.05
C PRO A 286 5.30 18.13 6.40
N THR A 287 6.21 18.69 5.61
CA THR A 287 7.26 17.97 4.90
C THR A 287 8.51 18.83 4.73
N ASP A 288 9.66 18.20 4.59
CA ASP A 288 10.94 18.81 4.23
C ASP A 288 11.59 17.99 3.10
N PRO A 289 11.05 18.08 1.85
CA PRO A 289 11.35 17.15 0.79
C PRO A 289 12.73 17.33 0.19
N PHE A 290 13.29 16.23 -0.28
CA PHE A 290 14.62 16.15 -0.87
C PHE A 290 14.66 15.35 -2.17
N LEU A 291 15.77 15.53 -2.94
CA LEU A 291 16.20 14.74 -4.08
C LEU A 291 17.68 14.40 -3.92
N ALA A 292 18.08 13.17 -4.20
CA ALA A 292 19.48 12.75 -4.12
C ALA A 292 19.79 11.61 -5.13
N VAL A 293 21.08 11.41 -5.38
CA VAL A 293 21.60 10.20 -6.02
C VAL A 293 22.66 9.63 -5.09
N MET A 294 22.54 8.34 -4.73
CA MET A 294 23.41 7.68 -3.79
C MET A 294 23.36 6.16 -3.98
N ASP A 295 24.52 5.50 -3.99
CA ASP A 295 24.67 4.04 -3.97
C ASP A 295 23.86 3.33 -5.08
N GLY A 296 23.87 3.86 -6.29
CA GLY A 296 23.15 3.30 -7.43
C GLY A 296 21.63 3.54 -7.39
N TYR A 297 21.16 4.51 -6.61
CA TYR A 297 19.76 4.88 -6.53
C TYR A 297 19.54 6.38 -6.71
N PHE A 298 18.44 6.72 -7.37
CA PHE A 298 17.82 8.03 -7.30
C PHE A 298 16.81 8.01 -6.16
N LEU A 299 16.99 8.87 -5.15
CA LEU A 299 16.16 8.93 -3.95
C LEU A 299 15.38 10.24 -3.89
N PHE A 300 14.14 10.15 -3.46
CA PHE A 300 13.32 11.31 -3.13
C PHE A 300 12.33 10.99 -2.01
N GLY A 301 12.02 11.99 -1.21
CA GLY A 301 11.13 11.78 -0.07
C GLY A 301 10.67 13.07 0.57
N GLY A 302 9.82 12.93 1.57
CA GLY A 302 9.19 14.04 2.30
C GLY A 302 10.02 14.57 3.48
N SER A 303 11.18 13.98 3.80
CA SER A 303 11.94 14.33 5.00
C SER A 303 13.45 14.24 4.79
N CYS A 304 14.12 15.39 4.88
CA CYS A 304 15.58 15.42 4.94
C CYS A 304 16.12 14.66 6.17
N GLN A 305 15.42 14.67 7.31
CA GLN A 305 15.83 13.94 8.52
C GLN A 305 15.90 12.43 8.26
N LEU A 306 14.88 11.84 7.61
CA LEU A 306 14.91 10.41 7.29
C LEU A 306 15.99 10.08 6.25
N PHE A 307 16.25 10.99 5.31
CA PHE A 307 17.33 10.81 4.36
C PHE A 307 18.71 10.85 5.03
N GLU A 308 18.95 11.77 5.94
CA GLU A 308 20.19 11.84 6.72
C GLU A 308 20.37 10.57 7.59
N ARG A 309 19.30 10.00 8.11
CA ARG A 309 19.32 8.69 8.78
C ARG A 309 19.66 7.55 7.81
N ALA A 310 19.15 7.59 6.59
CA ALA A 310 19.51 6.62 5.55
C ALA A 310 21.04 6.67 5.23
N ILE A 311 21.63 7.87 5.15
CA ILE A 311 23.09 8.04 5.02
C ILE A 311 23.82 7.47 6.24
N ALA A 312 23.34 7.75 7.45
CA ALA A 312 23.92 7.25 8.68
C ALA A 312 23.89 5.70 8.76
N ALA A 313 22.82 5.05 8.29
CA ALA A 313 22.75 3.60 8.20
C ALA A 313 23.74 3.04 7.16
N ARG A 314 23.81 3.65 5.97
CA ARG A 314 24.78 3.31 4.94
C ARG A 314 26.20 3.32 5.50
N ASP A 315 26.55 4.36 6.25
CA ASP A 315 27.86 4.56 6.85
C ASP A 315 28.12 3.67 8.08
N GLY A 316 27.09 2.91 8.53
CA GLY A 316 27.17 2.02 9.68
C GLY A 316 27.21 2.75 11.03
N THR A 317 26.78 4.01 11.07
CA THR A 317 26.70 4.81 12.33
C THR A 317 25.39 4.53 13.09
N ILE A 318 24.36 4.02 12.41
CA ILE A 318 23.15 3.48 13.02
C ILE A 318 22.89 2.07 12.45
N PRO A 319 22.09 1.23 13.15
CA PRO A 319 21.77 -0.12 12.70
C PRO A 319 21.03 -0.14 11.36
N ARG A 320 21.21 -1.22 10.61
CA ARG A 320 20.58 -1.48 9.30
C ARG A 320 19.47 -2.51 9.43
N LEU A 321 18.42 -2.39 8.65
CA LEU A 321 17.33 -3.37 8.63
C LEU A 321 17.83 -4.78 8.24
N ALA A 322 18.78 -4.89 7.33
CA ALA A 322 19.34 -6.18 6.93
C ALA A 322 20.02 -6.94 8.09
N ASP A 323 20.47 -6.22 9.12
CA ASP A 323 21.15 -6.76 10.30
C ASP A 323 20.18 -6.97 11.47
N ASP A 324 18.91 -6.53 11.35
CA ASP A 324 17.88 -6.68 12.39
C ASP A 324 17.50 -8.16 12.57
N PRO A 325 17.58 -8.72 13.80
CA PRO A 325 17.27 -10.13 14.03
C PRO A 325 15.81 -10.50 13.73
N ALA A 326 14.85 -9.58 13.94
CA ALA A 326 13.44 -9.85 13.65
C ALA A 326 13.19 -9.91 12.14
N TYR A 327 13.83 -9.01 11.38
CA TYR A 327 13.81 -9.06 9.91
C TYR A 327 14.43 -10.37 9.39
N GLN A 328 15.62 -10.73 9.88
CA GLN A 328 16.32 -11.96 9.46
C GLN A 328 15.50 -13.21 9.78
N HIS A 329 14.87 -13.25 10.95
CA HIS A 329 14.02 -14.37 11.33
C HIS A 329 12.82 -14.50 10.38
N LEU A 330 12.11 -13.40 10.09
CA LEU A 330 11.01 -13.41 9.13
C LEU A 330 11.45 -13.78 7.72
N ALA A 331 12.63 -13.38 7.29
CA ALA A 331 13.18 -13.76 5.98
C ALA A 331 13.43 -15.29 5.89
N ILE A 332 13.91 -15.90 6.96
CA ILE A 332 14.07 -17.37 7.06
C ILE A 332 12.71 -18.05 7.02
N GLU A 333 11.70 -17.51 7.73
CA GLU A 333 10.34 -18.04 7.72
C GLU A 333 9.72 -18.01 6.33
N VAL A 334 9.92 -16.92 5.57
CA VAL A 334 9.47 -16.83 4.17
C VAL A 334 10.09 -17.93 3.31
N GLU A 335 11.41 -18.17 3.43
CA GLU A 335 12.08 -19.24 2.66
C GLU A 335 11.55 -20.64 3.02
N GLN A 336 11.18 -20.86 4.29
CA GLN A 336 10.56 -22.12 4.71
C GLN A 336 9.14 -22.30 4.17
N GLU A 337 8.37 -21.19 4.13
CA GLU A 337 7.00 -21.21 3.68
C GLU A 337 6.86 -21.35 2.14
N VAL A 338 7.79 -20.76 1.39
CA VAL A 338 7.79 -20.77 -0.09
C VAL A 338 9.20 -21.04 -0.64
N PRO A 339 9.75 -22.24 -0.44
CA PRO A 339 11.12 -22.56 -0.76
C PRO A 339 11.41 -22.41 -2.25
N GLY A 340 12.56 -21.77 -2.56
CA GLY A 340 13.04 -21.59 -3.92
C GLY A 340 12.25 -20.60 -4.77
N VAL A 341 11.37 -19.81 -4.19
CA VAL A 341 10.62 -18.76 -4.89
C VAL A 341 11.40 -17.45 -4.85
N THR A 342 11.59 -16.82 -5.99
CA THR A 342 12.13 -15.45 -6.07
C THR A 342 10.96 -14.46 -6.12
N PRO A 343 10.76 -13.62 -5.10
CA PRO A 343 9.67 -12.66 -5.07
C PRO A 343 9.80 -11.58 -6.16
N VAL A 344 8.67 -11.07 -6.62
CA VAL A 344 8.58 -9.82 -7.41
C VAL A 344 8.36 -8.61 -6.50
N PHE A 345 7.83 -8.85 -5.29
CA PHE A 345 7.55 -7.85 -4.28
C PHE A 345 7.84 -8.42 -2.89
N TRP A 346 8.36 -7.58 -2.02
CA TRP A 346 8.59 -7.86 -0.61
C TRP A 346 8.13 -6.68 0.24
N SER A 347 7.52 -6.97 1.37
CA SER A 347 7.18 -5.97 2.39
C SER A 347 7.54 -6.48 3.77
N TYR A 348 8.04 -5.60 4.61
CA TYR A 348 8.26 -5.80 6.03
C TYR A 348 7.67 -4.63 6.79
N SER A 349 6.94 -4.87 7.87
CA SER A 349 6.32 -3.83 8.68
C SER A 349 6.50 -4.11 10.16
N ARG A 350 6.75 -3.05 10.93
CA ARG A 350 6.91 -3.04 12.38
C ARG A 350 5.73 -2.31 13.01
N SER A 351 4.69 -3.04 13.36
CA SER A 351 3.51 -2.48 14.04
C SER A 351 3.86 -1.81 15.37
N GLU A 352 4.95 -2.23 16.02
CA GLU A 352 5.46 -1.62 17.24
C GLU A 352 5.85 -0.15 17.03
N GLU A 353 6.50 0.19 15.90
CA GLU A 353 6.91 1.57 15.61
C GLU A 353 5.70 2.49 15.41
N THR A 354 4.69 2.02 14.69
CA THR A 354 3.42 2.75 14.54
C THR A 354 2.75 2.95 15.91
N LEU A 355 2.69 1.91 16.72
CA LEU A 355 2.11 1.99 18.06
C LEU A 355 2.88 2.94 18.97
N ARG A 356 4.23 2.93 18.93
CA ARG A 356 5.12 3.83 19.66
C ARG A 356 4.86 5.29 19.30
N GLN A 357 4.77 5.59 18.00
CA GLN A 357 4.49 6.94 17.54
C GLN A 357 3.15 7.46 18.04
N TRP A 358 2.11 6.64 17.98
CA TRP A 358 0.79 7.01 18.53
C TRP A 358 0.83 7.17 20.04
N TYR A 359 1.54 6.29 20.74
CA TYR A 359 1.70 6.36 22.20
C TYR A 359 2.44 7.62 22.63
N ASP A 360 3.59 7.91 22.00
CA ASP A 360 4.40 9.11 22.28
C ASP A 360 3.62 10.39 21.98
N LEU A 361 2.88 10.37 20.85
CA LEU A 361 2.03 11.48 20.46
C LEU A 361 0.93 11.72 21.50
N LEU A 362 0.17 10.70 21.86
CA LEU A 362 -0.93 10.80 22.83
C LEU A 362 -0.43 11.22 24.22
N THR A 363 0.74 10.76 24.63
CA THR A 363 1.34 11.11 25.95
C THR A 363 2.08 12.44 25.93
N SER A 364 2.27 13.09 24.75
CA SER A 364 2.99 14.36 24.64
C SER A 364 2.22 15.51 25.31
N PRO A 365 2.92 16.46 25.96
CA PRO A 365 2.26 17.63 26.57
C PRO A 365 1.44 18.44 25.55
N LYS A 366 1.95 18.63 24.33
CA LYS A 366 1.25 19.38 23.25
C LYS A 366 -0.09 18.73 22.88
N THR A 367 -0.13 17.40 22.81
CA THR A 367 -1.38 16.70 22.49
C THR A 367 -2.36 16.78 23.64
N ARG A 368 -1.90 16.69 24.88
CA ARG A 368 -2.77 16.85 26.07
C ARG A 368 -3.41 18.24 26.09
N ASP A 369 -2.63 19.29 25.86
CA ASP A 369 -3.12 20.67 25.78
C ASP A 369 -4.15 20.83 24.67
N PHE A 370 -3.85 20.29 23.47
CA PHE A 370 -4.77 20.31 22.32
C PHE A 370 -6.07 19.56 22.61
N LEU A 371 -6.00 18.36 23.18
CA LEU A 371 -7.17 17.56 23.53
C LEU A 371 -8.01 18.24 24.60
N ALA A 372 -7.38 18.83 25.62
CA ALA A 372 -8.07 19.56 26.67
C ALA A 372 -8.82 20.78 26.11
N GLU A 373 -8.18 21.54 25.19
CA GLU A 373 -8.80 22.71 24.55
C GLU A 373 -9.98 22.34 23.65
N HIS A 374 -9.94 21.13 23.00
CA HIS A 374 -10.95 20.67 22.05
C HIS A 374 -11.89 19.60 22.60
N SER A 375 -11.84 19.32 23.92
CA SER A 375 -12.68 18.32 24.57
C SER A 375 -14.13 18.79 24.74
N GLU A 376 -14.37 20.11 24.85
CA GLU A 376 -15.72 20.66 24.96
C GLU A 376 -16.56 20.31 23.73
N GLY A 377 -17.62 19.50 23.94
CA GLY A 377 -18.54 19.07 22.90
C GLY A 377 -18.16 17.82 22.13
N ASN A 378 -17.01 17.20 22.44
CA ASN A 378 -16.60 15.92 21.85
C ASN A 378 -16.42 14.83 22.94
N PRO A 379 -17.44 13.95 23.16
CA PRO A 379 -17.38 12.92 24.20
C PRO A 379 -16.17 11.98 24.10
N PHE A 380 -15.67 11.73 22.89
CA PHE A 380 -14.50 10.88 22.67
C PHE A 380 -13.22 11.57 23.20
N PHE A 381 -13.02 12.85 22.88
CA PHE A 381 -11.86 13.59 23.40
C PHE A 381 -11.93 13.78 24.91
N THR A 382 -13.13 14.04 25.45
CA THR A 382 -13.32 14.12 26.90
C THR A 382 -12.91 12.81 27.59
N ALA A 383 -13.42 11.67 27.13
CA ALA A 383 -13.09 10.36 27.69
C ALA A 383 -11.59 10.03 27.56
N LEU A 384 -10.97 10.41 26.45
CA LEU A 384 -9.53 10.20 26.24
C LEU A 384 -8.69 11.02 27.23
N VAL A 385 -9.02 12.30 27.41
CA VAL A 385 -8.35 13.18 28.40
C VAL A 385 -8.53 12.65 29.81
N GLU A 386 -9.74 12.26 30.20
CA GLU A 386 -10.05 11.68 31.50
C GLU A 386 -9.24 10.40 31.76
N SER A 387 -9.16 9.49 30.78
CA SER A 387 -8.35 8.26 30.90
C SER A 387 -6.85 8.54 31.01
N MET A 388 -6.35 9.56 30.31
CA MET A 388 -4.95 9.99 30.38
C MET A 388 -4.64 10.62 31.76
N GLU A 389 -5.54 11.44 32.30
CA GLU A 389 -5.40 12.06 33.61
C GLU A 389 -5.52 11.04 34.75
N ALA A 390 -6.38 10.05 34.61
CA ALA A 390 -6.52 8.94 35.55
C ALA A 390 -5.30 7.97 35.53
N GLY A 391 -4.39 8.10 34.57
CA GLY A 391 -3.26 7.19 34.39
C GLY A 391 -3.67 5.79 33.95
N GLU A 392 -4.79 5.68 33.25
CA GLU A 392 -5.35 4.41 32.76
C GLU A 392 -4.68 3.87 31.51
N LEU A 393 -3.85 4.69 30.83
CA LEU A 393 -3.05 4.20 29.71
C LEU A 393 -1.98 3.23 30.24
N PRO A 394 -1.98 1.97 29.78
CA PRO A 394 -0.95 1.02 30.19
C PRO A 394 0.43 1.48 29.72
N PRO A 395 1.52 1.09 30.39
CA PRO A 395 2.88 1.33 29.89
C PRO A 395 3.04 0.81 28.46
N PHE A 396 3.86 1.50 27.67
CA PHE A 396 4.07 1.13 26.25
C PHE A 396 4.45 -0.35 26.08
N GLU A 397 5.29 -0.88 26.98
CA GLU A 397 5.76 -2.26 26.97
C GLU A 397 4.62 -3.29 27.06
N VAL A 398 3.51 -2.93 27.70
CA VAL A 398 2.31 -3.78 27.77
C VAL A 398 1.58 -3.80 26.42
N LEU A 399 1.60 -2.70 25.70
CA LEU A 399 1.00 -2.63 24.35
C LEU A 399 1.90 -3.26 23.29
N ALA A 400 3.21 -3.03 23.39
CA ALA A 400 4.21 -3.52 22.44
C ALA A 400 4.22 -5.05 22.34
N GLN A 401 3.89 -5.76 23.42
CA GLN A 401 3.81 -7.23 23.38
C GLN A 401 2.77 -7.78 22.40
N TYR A 402 1.83 -6.96 21.91
CA TYR A 402 0.84 -7.33 20.92
C TYR A 402 1.19 -6.85 19.49
N ALA A 403 2.28 -6.12 19.35
CA ALA A 403 2.71 -5.52 18.10
C ALA A 403 3.86 -6.35 17.48
N ALA A 404 3.50 -7.45 16.83
CA ALA A 404 4.49 -8.28 16.14
C ALA A 404 4.82 -7.74 14.74
N PRO A 405 6.08 -7.88 14.30
CA PRO A 405 6.45 -7.56 12.93
C PRO A 405 5.77 -8.53 11.95
N SER A 406 5.54 -8.03 10.74
CA SER A 406 4.90 -8.80 9.66
C SER A 406 5.71 -8.72 8.37
N VAL A 407 5.55 -9.75 7.56
CA VAL A 407 6.15 -9.84 6.24
C VAL A 407 5.09 -10.21 5.21
N GLY A 408 5.24 -9.68 4.00
CA GLY A 408 4.45 -10.07 2.85
C GLY A 408 5.33 -10.20 1.61
N ILE A 409 5.07 -11.22 0.81
CA ILE A 409 5.72 -11.39 -0.49
C ILE A 409 4.68 -11.60 -1.57
N ILE A 410 5.03 -11.21 -2.80
CA ILE A 410 4.27 -11.57 -4.00
C ILE A 410 5.25 -12.21 -4.98
N TYR A 411 4.83 -13.27 -5.63
CA TYR A 411 5.59 -13.95 -6.67
C TYR A 411 4.71 -14.30 -7.88
N ASP A 412 5.36 -14.48 -9.01
CA ASP A 412 4.70 -14.82 -10.26
C ASP A 412 4.43 -16.30 -10.36
N THR A 413 3.28 -16.66 -10.93
CA THR A 413 2.85 -18.02 -11.21
C THR A 413 2.28 -18.12 -12.63
N ASP A 414 2.12 -19.34 -13.14
CA ASP A 414 1.50 -19.57 -14.46
C ASP A 414 0.05 -19.01 -14.56
N SER A 415 -0.63 -18.85 -13.42
CA SER A 415 -2.02 -18.36 -13.33
C SER A 415 -2.15 -16.91 -12.88
N GLY A 416 -1.05 -16.22 -12.62
CA GLY A 416 -1.06 -14.83 -12.15
C GLY A 416 -0.12 -14.57 -11.00
N TYR A 417 -0.42 -13.58 -10.18
CA TYR A 417 0.38 -13.25 -9.00
C TYR A 417 -0.20 -13.88 -7.74
N HIS A 418 0.66 -14.55 -6.96
CA HIS A 418 0.30 -15.05 -5.64
C HIS A 418 1.05 -14.30 -4.55
N GLY A 419 0.30 -13.84 -3.55
CA GLY A 419 0.82 -13.19 -2.35
C GLY A 419 0.63 -14.06 -1.13
N ILE A 420 1.63 -14.07 -0.25
CA ILE A 420 1.55 -14.62 1.10
C ILE A 420 2.03 -13.57 2.09
N GLY A 421 1.32 -13.41 3.19
CA GLY A 421 1.71 -12.50 4.26
C GLY A 421 1.40 -13.11 5.61
N PHE A 422 2.29 -12.91 6.57
CA PHE A 422 2.09 -13.39 7.93
C PHE A 422 2.75 -12.50 8.98
N SER A 423 2.24 -12.58 10.20
CA SER A 423 2.83 -12.00 11.40
C SER A 423 3.14 -13.12 12.40
N LEU A 424 4.29 -13.02 13.06
CA LEU A 424 4.66 -13.96 14.12
C LEU A 424 3.83 -13.68 15.38
N ARG A 425 3.63 -14.70 16.22
CA ARG A 425 3.06 -14.48 17.56
C ARG A 425 4.05 -13.73 18.43
N ALA A 426 3.59 -12.65 19.04
CA ALA A 426 4.41 -11.77 19.87
C ALA A 426 5.06 -12.45 21.09
N ASN A 427 4.61 -13.64 21.52
CA ASN A 427 5.06 -14.34 22.72
C ASN A 427 5.56 -15.78 22.48
N VAL A 428 5.88 -16.15 21.25
CA VAL A 428 6.52 -17.45 20.99
C VAL A 428 8.02 -17.25 21.03
N GLU A 429 8.68 -17.76 22.09
CA GLU A 429 10.14 -17.85 22.08
C GLU A 429 10.58 -18.59 20.81
N PRO A 430 11.56 -18.07 20.05
CA PRO A 430 12.07 -18.75 18.88
C PRO A 430 12.54 -20.14 19.31
N THR A 431 11.93 -21.18 18.77
CA THR A 431 12.44 -22.54 18.95
C THR A 431 13.83 -22.56 18.36
N SER A 432 14.84 -22.67 19.24
CA SER A 432 16.23 -22.80 18.82
C SER A 432 16.38 -23.96 17.82
N PRO A 433 17.14 -23.77 16.73
CA PRO A 433 17.32 -24.77 15.67
C PRO A 433 17.97 -26.04 16.17
#